data_214967e802d60ece00f02e82190d9c5b
#
_entry.id   214967e802d60ece00f02e82190d9c5b
#
_cell.length_a   1.000
_cell.length_b   1.000
_cell.length_c   1.000
_cell.angle_alpha   90.00
_cell.angle_beta   90.00
_cell.angle_gamma   90.00
#
_symmetry.space_group_name_H-M   'P 1'
#
loop_
_entity.id
_entity.type
_entity.pdbx_description
1 polymer ?
#
loop_
_entity_poly.entity_id
_entity_poly.type
_entity_poly.pdbx_seq_one_letter_code
_entity_poly.pdbx_strand_id
1 'polypeptide(L)'
;MNDDRIRGFYFLVMAKIMAVEKTLSIIKPDAVAKQAIGAIYARFEAAGLKIAAAQMMHLSRGQAEAFYGVHRERPFFKDLVDFMISGPVMVQVLQGENAIAKNRELMGATDPKKAAAGTIRADFADSIDANAVHGSDGPDTAAVEIAFFFPAMAVFNR
;
A
#
# COMPACT_ATOMS: atom_id res chain seq x y z
N MET A 1 -40.97 5.40 20.15
CA MET A 1 -39.73 4.66 19.74
C MET A 1 -38.61 5.67 19.75
N ASN A 2 -37.63 5.49 20.64
CA ASN A 2 -36.70 6.55 21.04
C ASN A 2 -35.76 7.03 19.92
N ASP A 3 -35.88 8.31 19.59
CA ASP A 3 -35.05 9.06 18.64
C ASP A 3 -33.54 8.94 18.95
N ASP A 4 -33.19 8.79 20.21
CA ASP A 4 -31.77 8.62 20.67
C ASP A 4 -31.13 7.30 20.24
N ARG A 5 -31.90 6.21 20.11
CA ARG A 5 -31.39 4.93 19.61
C ARG A 5 -31.10 4.98 18.11
N ILE A 6 -31.95 5.70 17.38
CA ILE A 6 -31.79 5.89 15.93
C ILE A 6 -30.58 6.79 15.68
N ARG A 7 -30.42 7.88 16.42
CA ARG A 7 -29.27 8.77 16.35
C ARG A 7 -27.96 8.04 16.71
N GLY A 8 -27.98 7.24 17.77
CA GLY A 8 -26.82 6.42 18.17
C GLY A 8 -26.43 5.39 17.10
N PHE A 9 -27.43 4.75 16.47
CA PHE A 9 -27.20 3.81 15.38
C PHE A 9 -26.62 4.49 14.14
N TYR A 10 -27.20 5.64 13.72
CA TYR A 10 -26.68 6.42 12.60
C TYR A 10 -25.26 6.94 12.88
N PHE A 11 -24.99 7.40 14.08
CA PHE A 11 -23.65 7.86 14.47
C PHE A 11 -22.64 6.71 14.42
N LEU A 12 -22.99 5.53 14.90
CA LEU A 12 -22.14 4.34 14.86
C LEU A 12 -21.89 3.85 13.43
N VAL A 13 -22.92 3.86 12.59
CA VAL A 13 -22.84 3.49 11.17
C VAL A 13 -22.00 4.50 10.41
N MET A 14 -22.20 5.79 10.65
CA MET A 14 -21.41 6.85 10.01
C MET A 14 -19.95 6.85 10.48
N ALA A 15 -19.70 6.63 11.78
CA ALA A 15 -18.34 6.48 12.31
C ALA A 15 -17.64 5.26 11.70
N LYS A 16 -18.35 4.16 11.49
CA LYS A 16 -17.82 2.95 10.84
C LYS A 16 -17.56 3.16 9.34
N ILE A 17 -18.42 3.92 8.67
CA ILE A 17 -18.21 4.31 7.25
C ILE A 17 -17.03 5.28 7.13
N MET A 18 -16.87 6.21 8.07
CA MET A 18 -15.74 7.16 8.10
C MET A 18 -14.42 6.51 8.53
N ALA A 19 -14.45 5.34 9.19
CA ALA A 19 -13.25 4.59 9.57
C ALA A 19 -12.71 3.71 8.43
N VAL A 20 -13.48 3.49 7.36
CA VAL A 20 -13.05 2.74 6.17
C VAL A 20 -12.22 3.66 5.29
N GLU A 21 -10.96 3.33 5.12
CA GLU A 21 -10.05 4.06 4.24
C GLU A 21 -9.41 3.15 3.19
N LYS A 22 -8.82 3.79 2.19
CA LYS A 22 -8.05 3.13 1.14
C LYS A 22 -6.61 3.61 1.19
N THR A 23 -5.70 2.71 0.89
CA THR A 23 -4.28 3.02 0.77
C THR A 23 -3.69 2.37 -0.48
N LEU A 24 -2.66 2.99 -1.04
CA LEU A 24 -1.91 2.36 -2.11
C LEU A 24 -0.82 1.47 -1.51
N SER A 25 -0.62 0.33 -2.12
CA SER A 25 0.48 -0.59 -1.84
C SER A 25 1.11 -1.02 -3.16
N ILE A 26 2.42 -1.22 -3.15
CA ILE A 26 3.16 -1.78 -4.28
C ILE A 26 4.03 -2.92 -3.76
N ILE A 27 3.95 -4.08 -4.41
CA ILE A 27 4.94 -5.14 -4.25
C ILE A 27 6.04 -4.84 -5.27
N LYS A 28 7.24 -4.57 -4.76
CA LYS A 28 8.38 -4.10 -5.52
C LYS A 28 9.02 -5.23 -6.35
N PRO A 29 9.89 -4.91 -7.32
CA PRO A 29 10.46 -5.91 -8.22
C PRO A 29 11.19 -7.06 -7.53
N ASP A 30 11.86 -6.80 -6.42
CA ASP A 30 12.56 -7.83 -5.62
C ASP A 30 11.60 -8.89 -5.07
N ALA A 31 10.49 -8.48 -4.48
CA ALA A 31 9.48 -9.40 -3.94
C ALA A 31 8.67 -10.09 -5.04
N VAL A 32 8.40 -9.40 -6.17
CA VAL A 32 7.79 -10.04 -7.34
C VAL A 32 8.69 -11.14 -7.88
N ALA A 33 9.99 -10.87 -8.04
CA ALA A 33 10.97 -11.86 -8.50
C ALA A 33 11.09 -13.07 -7.56
N LYS A 34 10.86 -12.89 -6.27
CA LYS A 34 10.81 -13.98 -5.27
C LYS A 34 9.50 -14.76 -5.28
N GLN A 35 8.57 -14.43 -6.16
CA GLN A 35 7.22 -15.04 -6.22
C GLN A 35 6.43 -14.88 -4.91
N ALA A 36 6.61 -13.73 -4.23
CA ALA A 36 6.00 -13.47 -2.93
C ALA A 36 4.62 -12.80 -3.01
N ILE A 37 4.08 -12.51 -4.21
CA ILE A 37 2.79 -11.82 -4.38
C ILE A 37 1.68 -12.52 -3.59
N GLY A 38 1.51 -13.82 -3.75
CA GLY A 38 0.46 -14.59 -3.09
C GLY A 38 0.59 -14.58 -1.56
N ALA A 39 1.81 -14.74 -1.04
CA ALA A 39 2.09 -14.72 0.39
C ALA A 39 1.80 -13.34 1.00
N ILE A 40 2.15 -12.26 0.30
CA ILE A 40 1.90 -10.88 0.75
C ILE A 40 0.39 -10.58 0.70
N TYR A 41 -0.31 -10.97 -0.36
CA TYR A 41 -1.77 -10.81 -0.46
C TYR A 41 -2.51 -11.56 0.65
N ALA A 42 -2.07 -12.77 0.98
CA ALA A 42 -2.64 -13.53 2.08
C ALA A 42 -2.55 -12.78 3.42
N ARG A 43 -1.46 -12.06 3.66
CA ARG A 43 -1.30 -11.22 4.86
C ARG A 43 -2.24 -10.03 4.87
N PHE A 44 -2.45 -9.37 3.73
CA PHE A 44 -3.43 -8.29 3.63
C PHE A 44 -4.83 -8.78 3.97
N GLU A 45 -5.27 -9.85 3.34
CA GLU A 45 -6.62 -10.39 3.54
C GLU A 45 -6.81 -10.97 4.95
N ALA A 46 -5.81 -11.65 5.51
CA ALA A 46 -5.85 -12.14 6.89
C ALA A 46 -5.96 -11.02 7.93
N ALA A 47 -5.41 -9.83 7.63
CA ALA A 47 -5.53 -8.63 8.48
C ALA A 47 -6.84 -7.86 8.27
N GLY A 48 -7.74 -8.33 7.41
CA GLY A 48 -9.01 -7.67 7.11
C GLY A 48 -8.92 -6.55 6.08
N LEU A 49 -7.81 -6.46 5.34
CA LEU A 49 -7.67 -5.53 4.22
C LEU A 49 -8.17 -6.19 2.93
N LYS A 50 -9.16 -5.58 2.31
CA LYS A 50 -9.71 -6.05 1.04
C LYS A 50 -8.91 -5.48 -0.13
N ILE A 51 -8.66 -6.28 -1.15
CA ILE A 51 -8.08 -5.81 -2.41
C ILE A 51 -9.20 -5.10 -3.19
N ALA A 52 -9.09 -3.80 -3.38
CA ALA A 52 -10.07 -2.98 -4.08
C ALA A 52 -9.69 -2.69 -5.53
N ALA A 53 -8.42 -2.81 -5.88
CA ALA A 53 -7.87 -2.77 -7.23
C ALA A 53 -6.52 -3.47 -7.24
N ALA A 54 -6.12 -4.05 -8.37
CA ALA A 54 -4.82 -4.69 -8.50
C ALA A 54 -4.40 -4.72 -9.97
N GLN A 55 -3.13 -4.43 -10.25
CA GLN A 55 -2.57 -4.47 -11.60
C GLN A 55 -1.07 -4.74 -11.54
N MET A 56 -0.62 -5.70 -12.34
CA MET A 56 0.81 -5.88 -12.59
C MET A 56 1.26 -4.88 -13.66
N MET A 57 2.40 -4.25 -13.44
CA MET A 57 2.96 -3.24 -14.33
C MET A 57 4.48 -3.37 -14.38
N HIS A 58 5.06 -3.01 -15.52
CA HIS A 58 6.48 -2.69 -15.59
C HIS A 58 6.59 -1.19 -15.79
N LEU A 59 7.02 -0.48 -14.76
CA LEU A 59 7.08 0.99 -14.82
C LEU A 59 8.12 1.46 -15.84
N SER A 60 7.78 2.48 -16.60
CA SER A 60 8.75 3.24 -17.35
C SER A 60 9.56 4.15 -16.43
N ARG A 61 10.72 4.60 -16.89
CA ARG A 61 11.52 5.58 -16.12
C ARG A 61 10.72 6.83 -15.80
N GLY A 62 9.99 7.37 -16.78
CA GLY A 62 9.15 8.55 -16.58
C GLY A 62 8.04 8.33 -15.55
N GLN A 63 7.43 7.15 -15.52
CA GLN A 63 6.41 6.81 -14.52
C GLN A 63 7.03 6.72 -13.11
N ALA A 64 8.16 6.05 -12.96
CA ALA A 64 8.85 5.93 -11.68
C ALA A 64 9.35 7.29 -11.16
N GLU A 65 9.92 8.12 -12.03
CA GLU A 65 10.36 9.49 -11.69
C GLU A 65 9.18 10.37 -11.28
N ALA A 66 8.03 10.26 -11.94
CA ALA A 66 6.83 11.01 -11.59
C ALA A 66 6.25 10.56 -10.24
N PHE A 67 6.16 9.26 -10.00
CA PHE A 67 5.63 8.71 -8.76
C PHE A 67 6.50 9.07 -7.54
N TYR A 68 7.80 8.96 -7.68
CA TYR A 68 8.76 9.29 -6.62
C TYR A 68 9.28 10.73 -6.67
N GLY A 69 8.59 11.62 -7.39
CA GLY A 69 9.00 13.00 -7.63
C GLY A 69 9.27 13.84 -6.38
N VAL A 70 8.62 13.52 -5.25
CA VAL A 70 8.88 14.14 -3.93
C VAL A 70 10.31 13.89 -3.43
N HIS A 71 10.98 12.87 -3.93
CA HIS A 71 12.35 12.51 -3.58
C HIS A 71 13.39 12.96 -4.61
N ARG A 72 13.00 13.74 -5.62
CA ARG A 72 13.85 14.12 -6.76
C ARG A 72 15.19 14.72 -6.35
N GLU A 73 15.22 15.51 -5.29
CA GLU A 73 16.43 16.16 -4.77
C GLU A 73 17.22 15.28 -3.80
N ARG A 74 16.76 14.05 -3.53
CA ARG A 74 17.46 13.14 -2.62
C ARG A 74 18.56 12.37 -3.35
N PRO A 75 19.72 12.10 -2.69
CA PRO A 75 20.82 11.36 -3.30
C PRO A 75 20.44 9.97 -3.79
N PHE A 76 19.47 9.32 -3.14
CA PHE A 76 19.01 7.97 -3.48
C PHE A 76 17.99 7.92 -4.63
N PHE A 77 17.54 9.06 -5.16
CA PHE A 77 16.47 9.12 -6.14
C PHE A 77 16.76 8.30 -7.40
N LYS A 78 17.96 8.47 -7.97
CA LYS A 78 18.35 7.72 -9.16
C LYS A 78 18.34 6.21 -8.94
N ASP A 79 18.92 5.77 -7.84
CA ASP A 79 18.99 4.33 -7.50
C ASP A 79 17.60 3.75 -7.21
N LEU A 80 16.73 4.51 -6.56
CA LEU A 80 15.33 4.14 -6.34
C LEU A 80 14.58 3.96 -7.67
N VAL A 81 14.72 4.89 -8.60
CA VAL A 81 14.11 4.79 -9.93
C VAL A 81 14.65 3.59 -10.69
N ASP A 82 15.97 3.42 -10.74
CA ASP A 82 16.61 2.28 -11.40
C ASP A 82 16.13 0.94 -10.82
N PHE A 83 15.98 0.85 -9.51
CA PHE A 83 15.43 -0.31 -8.83
C PHE A 83 13.97 -0.57 -9.21
N MET A 84 13.12 0.45 -9.17
CA MET A 84 11.67 0.31 -9.44
C MET A 84 11.34 -0.06 -10.89
N ILE A 85 12.24 0.21 -11.82
CA ILE A 85 12.08 -0.16 -13.24
C ILE A 85 12.84 -1.45 -13.62
N SER A 86 13.49 -2.10 -12.66
CA SER A 86 14.32 -3.30 -12.91
C SER A 86 13.49 -4.55 -13.23
N GLY A 87 12.19 -4.53 -12.96
CA GLY A 87 11.27 -5.64 -13.22
C GLY A 87 9.82 -5.24 -12.96
N PRO A 88 8.87 -6.15 -13.19
CA PRO A 88 7.47 -5.91 -12.89
C PRO A 88 7.23 -5.65 -11.41
N VAL A 89 6.23 -4.82 -11.15
CA VAL A 89 5.67 -4.52 -9.83
C VAL A 89 4.21 -4.96 -9.79
N MET A 90 3.70 -5.28 -8.61
CA MET A 90 2.26 -5.50 -8.41
C MET A 90 1.72 -4.33 -7.60
N VAL A 91 0.81 -3.57 -8.20
CA VAL A 91 0.19 -2.38 -7.60
C VAL A 91 -1.21 -2.73 -7.16
N GLN A 92 -1.59 -2.38 -5.94
CA GLN A 92 -2.92 -2.64 -5.40
C GLN A 92 -3.43 -1.49 -4.54
N VAL A 93 -4.75 -1.39 -4.49
CA VAL A 93 -5.45 -0.56 -3.50
C VAL A 93 -6.00 -1.49 -2.43
N LEU A 94 -5.68 -1.19 -1.19
CA LEU A 94 -6.16 -1.90 -0.01
C LEU A 94 -7.25 -1.08 0.66
N GLN A 95 -8.34 -1.72 1.04
CA GLN A 95 -9.47 -1.09 1.72
C GLN A 95 -9.77 -1.78 3.04
N GLY A 96 -9.99 -1.01 4.07
CA GLY A 96 -10.39 -1.51 5.37
C GLY A 96 -10.37 -0.44 6.44
N GLU A 97 -10.72 -0.82 7.64
CA GLU A 97 -10.63 0.03 8.81
C GLU A 97 -9.15 0.34 9.11
N ASN A 98 -8.81 1.63 9.22
CA ASN A 98 -7.44 2.10 9.44
C ASN A 98 -6.43 1.48 8.44
N ALA A 99 -6.79 1.39 7.17
CA ALA A 99 -6.01 0.67 6.15
C ALA A 99 -4.57 1.16 6.04
N ILE A 100 -4.33 2.47 6.13
CA ILE A 100 -2.99 3.06 6.06
C ILE A 100 -2.11 2.54 7.20
N ALA A 101 -2.57 2.69 8.44
CA ALA A 101 -1.83 2.24 9.62
C ALA A 101 -1.65 0.72 9.62
N LYS A 102 -2.69 -0.05 9.31
CA LYS A 102 -2.63 -1.51 9.22
C LYS A 102 -1.62 -1.99 8.19
N ASN A 103 -1.64 -1.41 7.00
CA ASN A 103 -0.68 -1.78 5.96
C ASN A 103 0.76 -1.49 6.39
N ARG A 104 1.01 -0.33 6.99
CA ARG A 104 2.35 0.03 7.48
C ARG A 104 2.83 -0.91 8.58
N GLU A 105 1.93 -1.33 9.47
CA GLU A 105 2.23 -2.32 10.50
C GLU A 105 2.59 -3.68 9.90
N LEU A 106 1.83 -4.15 8.90
CA LEU A 106 2.11 -5.39 8.17
C LEU A 106 3.44 -5.32 7.41
N MET A 107 3.77 -4.17 6.84
CA MET A 107 5.02 -3.95 6.11
C MET A 107 6.25 -4.05 7.03
N GLY A 108 6.17 -3.52 8.22
CA GLY A 108 7.29 -3.41 9.14
C GLY A 108 8.23 -2.25 8.84
N ALA A 109 9.29 -2.11 9.63
CA ALA A 109 10.28 -1.06 9.48
C ALA A 109 10.95 -1.09 8.10
N THR A 110 11.32 0.08 7.59
CA THR A 110 11.98 0.25 6.29
C THR A 110 13.27 -0.58 6.16
N ASP A 111 14.05 -0.62 7.24
CA ASP A 111 15.21 -1.51 7.34
C ASP A 111 14.73 -2.91 7.78
N PRO A 112 14.88 -3.95 6.94
CA PRO A 112 14.44 -5.29 7.29
C PRO A 112 15.14 -5.87 8.51
N LYS A 113 16.35 -5.41 8.83
CA LYS A 113 17.07 -5.83 10.05
C LYS A 113 16.42 -5.31 11.33
N LYS A 114 15.65 -4.24 11.23
CA LYS A 114 14.90 -3.62 12.33
C LYS A 114 13.43 -3.97 12.31
N ALA A 115 12.96 -4.61 11.23
CA ALA A 115 11.56 -5.01 11.09
C ALA A 115 11.22 -6.13 12.08
N ALA A 116 10.08 -6.01 12.74
CA ALA A 116 9.61 -7.03 13.67
C ALA A 116 9.35 -8.36 12.94
N ALA A 117 9.61 -9.47 13.64
CA ALA A 117 9.33 -10.80 13.10
C ALA A 117 7.87 -10.93 12.64
N GLY A 118 7.65 -11.58 11.50
CA GLY A 118 6.34 -11.76 10.91
C GLY A 118 5.87 -10.61 10.02
N THR A 119 6.60 -9.50 9.94
CA THR A 119 6.32 -8.43 8.98
C THR A 119 6.79 -8.80 7.59
N ILE A 120 6.21 -8.16 6.57
CA ILE A 120 6.55 -8.42 5.17
C ILE A 120 8.03 -8.16 4.91
N ARG A 121 8.55 -7.06 5.41
CA ARG A 121 9.97 -6.71 5.21
C ARG A 121 10.91 -7.63 5.95
N ALA A 122 10.58 -8.07 7.16
CA ALA A 122 11.39 -9.06 7.88
C ALA A 122 11.53 -10.36 7.09
N ASP A 123 10.46 -10.79 6.41
CA ASP A 123 10.42 -12.09 5.75
C ASP A 123 10.90 -12.03 4.28
N PHE A 124 10.67 -10.92 3.56
CA PHE A 124 10.86 -10.85 2.12
C PHE A 124 11.87 -9.79 1.64
N ALA A 125 12.23 -8.81 2.48
CA ALA A 125 13.17 -7.77 2.07
C ALA A 125 14.63 -8.20 2.26
N ASP A 126 15.51 -7.72 1.37
CA ASP A 126 16.95 -8.01 1.44
C ASP A 126 17.72 -6.86 2.09
N SER A 127 17.29 -5.62 1.87
CA SER A 127 17.97 -4.42 2.32
C SER A 127 16.99 -3.23 2.41
N ILE A 128 17.47 -2.07 2.86
CA ILE A 128 16.70 -0.82 2.84
C ILE A 128 16.30 -0.45 1.41
N ASP A 129 17.17 -0.67 0.44
CA ASP A 129 16.91 -0.34 -0.96
C ASP A 129 16.01 -1.37 -1.65
N ALA A 130 16.22 -2.66 -1.35
CA ALA A 130 15.38 -3.77 -1.82
C ALA A 130 14.46 -4.24 -0.69
N ASN A 131 13.46 -3.43 -0.35
CA ASN A 131 12.65 -3.61 0.86
C ASN A 131 11.23 -4.14 0.62
N ALA A 132 11.02 -4.82 -0.48
CA ALA A 132 9.86 -5.63 -0.84
C ALA A 132 8.57 -4.86 -1.15
N VAL A 133 8.19 -3.86 -0.38
CA VAL A 133 6.87 -3.21 -0.47
C VAL A 133 6.93 -1.70 -0.26
N HIS A 134 5.97 -1.01 -0.88
CA HIS A 134 5.63 0.38 -0.63
C HIS A 134 4.20 0.46 -0.08
N GLY A 135 3.95 1.41 0.79
CA GLY A 135 2.62 1.78 1.26
C GLY A 135 2.53 3.27 1.48
N SER A 136 1.37 3.86 1.18
CA SER A 136 1.12 5.27 1.45
C SER A 136 1.30 5.57 2.93
N ASP A 137 1.79 6.75 3.26
CA ASP A 137 2.13 7.15 4.64
C ASP A 137 1.04 8.01 5.32
N GLY A 138 0.06 8.47 4.57
CA GLY A 138 -1.04 9.26 5.10
C GLY A 138 -2.22 9.35 4.14
N PRO A 139 -3.37 9.93 4.59
CA PRO A 139 -4.57 10.04 3.74
C PRO A 139 -4.36 10.84 2.46
N ASP A 140 -3.62 11.94 2.54
CA ASP A 140 -3.36 12.81 1.38
C ASP A 140 -2.47 12.12 0.36
N THR A 141 -1.40 11.48 0.79
CA THR A 141 -0.52 10.71 -0.08
C THR A 141 -1.23 9.49 -0.66
N ALA A 142 -2.07 8.81 0.11
CA ALA A 142 -2.87 7.70 -0.38
C ALA A 142 -3.79 8.12 -1.54
N ALA A 143 -4.50 9.23 -1.40
CA ALA A 143 -5.39 9.74 -2.45
C ALA A 143 -4.63 10.04 -3.76
N VAL A 144 -3.49 10.71 -3.66
CA VAL A 144 -2.65 11.05 -4.81
C VAL A 144 -2.06 9.80 -5.47
N GLU A 145 -1.52 8.90 -4.66
CA GLU A 145 -0.88 7.68 -5.15
C GLU A 145 -1.87 6.71 -5.81
N ILE A 146 -3.07 6.56 -5.24
CA ILE A 146 -4.14 5.76 -5.85
C ILE A 146 -4.53 6.33 -7.21
N ALA A 147 -4.77 7.65 -7.28
CA ALA A 147 -5.16 8.32 -8.53
C ALA A 147 -4.05 8.26 -9.60
N PHE A 148 -2.79 8.14 -9.20
CA PHE A 148 -1.67 7.99 -10.12
C PHE A 148 -1.77 6.68 -10.93
N PHE A 149 -2.18 5.58 -10.29
CA PHE A 149 -2.21 4.26 -10.92
C PHE A 149 -3.59 3.83 -11.40
N PHE A 150 -4.67 4.27 -10.76
CA PHE A 150 -6.01 3.77 -11.04
C PHE A 150 -7.01 4.90 -11.30
N PRO A 151 -7.76 4.85 -12.42
CA PRO A 151 -8.94 5.69 -12.56
C PRO A 151 -9.98 5.29 -11.50
N ALA A 152 -10.81 6.25 -11.08
CA ALA A 152 -11.79 6.02 -10.02
C ALA A 152 -12.70 4.80 -10.25
N MET A 153 -13.08 4.56 -11.52
CA MET A 153 -13.93 3.43 -11.89
C MET A 153 -13.25 2.05 -11.78
N ALA A 154 -11.93 2.01 -11.67
CA ALA A 154 -11.16 0.77 -11.51
C ALA A 154 -10.91 0.40 -10.04
N VAL A 155 -11.39 1.23 -9.11
CA VAL A 155 -11.29 1.00 -7.65
C VAL A 155 -12.66 0.66 -7.11
N PHE A 156 -12.80 -0.54 -6.58
CA PHE A 156 -14.09 -1.06 -6.10
C PHE A 156 -14.26 -0.81 -4.60
N ASN A 157 -15.47 -0.43 -4.20
CA ASN A 157 -15.87 -0.44 -2.80
C ASN A 157 -16.37 -1.85 -2.44
N ARG A 158 -15.77 -2.44 -1.44
CA ARG A 158 -16.05 -3.82 -1.05
C ARG A 158 -16.43 -3.94 0.42
#